data_feedd532a62857f3f9c8248a65e273e6
#
_entry.id   feedd532a62857f3f9c8248a65e273e6
#
_cell.length_a   1.000
_cell.length_b   1.000
_cell.length_c   1.000
_cell.angle_alpha   90.00
_cell.angle_beta   90.00
_cell.angle_gamma   90.00
#
_symmetry.space_group_name_H-M   'P 1'
#
loop_
_entity.id
_entity.type
_entity.pdbx_description
1 polymer ?
#
loop_
_entity_poly.entity_id
_entity_poly.type
_entity_poly.pdbx_seq_one_letter_code
_entity_poly.pdbx_strand_id
1 'polypeptide(L)'
;KGKRWGYFPSFSAGWIFTEEDFMKDNDWISFGKLRASWGQNGNQSISNFIYSSNISYLPQGYYFGPDKLVTSPTAIPANVPNPDVTWETSEQLNIGLDARFFKSNLGLSFDYYNKMTKDWLVLAPILGTAGAGAPYINGGDIKNSGIEFTLNWKGKVSDFIYGASFSGTMNRNEVTRLANAEGIINGSSDVLSQGTASISRVEVGFPIGFFYGLKTDGLLQNQDDVDAYLTPEGKPYFEDLRPGDVKFIDQNLDGLINDDDKVMLGSPLPDFEMGIQLNAEYKGVYANATLVGKFGMQVMQSYRSFADNFTQNYTTQIFGRWHGEGTSNRIPRLGYASTRNINLISDIYMHDADFVRISNVVLGYRFNELLRNVKWIKGASVYTSVNNLYTFTRYDGMDPDVGYAPDSWASGVDLGLYP
;
A
#
# COMPACT_ATOMS: atom_id res chain seq x y z
N LYS A 1 -22.94 21.11 -15.27
CA LYS A 1 -24.04 20.67 -16.16
C LYS A 1 -23.58 20.27 -17.58
N GLY A 2 -22.43 20.67 -18.09
CA GLY A 2 -21.95 20.41 -19.47
C GLY A 2 -20.94 19.24 -19.62
N LYS A 3 -20.46 18.64 -18.52
CA LYS A 3 -19.33 17.68 -18.55
C LYS A 3 -19.75 16.23 -18.23
N ARG A 4 -20.95 15.81 -18.65
CA ARG A 4 -21.48 14.47 -18.36
C ARG A 4 -20.94 13.37 -19.28
N TRP A 5 -20.48 13.74 -20.46
CA TRP A 5 -20.03 12.81 -21.48
C TRP A 5 -18.51 12.79 -21.51
N GLY A 6 -17.94 11.60 -21.46
CA GLY A 6 -16.53 11.33 -21.68
C GLY A 6 -16.34 10.47 -22.93
N TYR A 7 -15.26 10.69 -23.67
CA TYR A 7 -14.87 9.88 -24.81
C TYR A 7 -13.57 9.18 -24.48
N PHE A 8 -13.59 7.86 -24.52
CA PHE A 8 -12.46 7.02 -24.10
C PHE A 8 -12.04 6.08 -25.24
N PRO A 9 -11.29 6.60 -26.23
CA PRO A 9 -10.84 5.79 -27.35
C PRO A 9 -9.83 4.75 -26.91
N SER A 10 -9.78 3.62 -27.65
CA SER A 10 -8.75 2.61 -27.50
C SER A 10 -8.37 2.00 -28.85
N PHE A 11 -7.10 1.66 -28.97
CA PHE A 11 -6.53 1.01 -30.14
C PHE A 11 -5.63 -0.12 -29.71
N SER A 12 -5.63 -1.22 -30.46
CA SER A 12 -4.72 -2.32 -30.24
C SER A 12 -4.28 -2.95 -31.54
N ALA A 13 -3.05 -3.44 -31.58
CA ALA A 13 -2.49 -4.19 -32.68
C ALA A 13 -1.75 -5.43 -32.13
N GLY A 14 -1.75 -6.48 -32.91
CA GLY A 14 -1.01 -7.69 -32.57
C GLY A 14 -0.46 -8.33 -33.84
N TRP A 15 0.79 -8.77 -33.76
CA TRP A 15 1.49 -9.45 -34.83
C TRP A 15 1.96 -10.83 -34.37
N ILE A 16 1.44 -11.88 -35.01
CA ILE A 16 1.85 -13.27 -34.77
C ILE A 16 3.02 -13.56 -35.71
N PHE A 17 4.24 -13.24 -35.28
CA PHE A 17 5.42 -13.35 -36.12
C PHE A 17 5.81 -14.81 -36.44
N THR A 18 5.31 -15.78 -35.66
CA THR A 18 5.54 -17.21 -35.95
C THR A 18 4.74 -17.74 -37.15
N GLU A 19 3.74 -17.00 -37.62
CA GLU A 19 3.01 -17.36 -38.83
C GLU A 19 3.72 -16.85 -40.13
N GLU A 20 4.76 -16.07 -39.97
CA GLU A 20 5.51 -15.51 -41.11
C GLU A 20 6.49 -16.54 -41.70
N ASP A 21 6.79 -16.39 -43.00
CA ASP A 21 7.64 -17.32 -43.74
C ASP A 21 9.02 -17.52 -43.13
N PHE A 22 9.62 -16.49 -42.56
CA PHE A 22 10.94 -16.52 -41.93
C PHE A 22 11.00 -17.33 -40.63
N MET A 23 9.84 -17.70 -40.05
CA MET A 23 9.72 -18.48 -38.81
C MET A 23 9.23 -19.90 -39.00
N LYS A 24 8.83 -20.30 -40.23
CA LYS A 24 8.22 -21.63 -40.49
C LYS A 24 9.11 -22.82 -40.17
N ASP A 25 10.43 -22.65 -40.28
CA ASP A 25 11.40 -23.72 -40.02
C ASP A 25 11.95 -23.72 -38.58
N ASN A 26 11.27 -22.98 -37.66
CA ASN A 26 11.70 -22.85 -36.29
C ASN A 26 11.00 -23.87 -35.35
N ASP A 27 11.76 -24.88 -34.92
CA ASP A 27 11.22 -25.95 -34.04
C ASP A 27 11.16 -25.61 -32.56
N TRP A 28 11.78 -24.53 -32.12
CA TRP A 28 11.88 -24.18 -30.71
C TRP A 28 10.76 -23.23 -30.26
N ILE A 29 10.28 -22.27 -31.09
CA ILE A 29 9.21 -21.34 -30.83
C ILE A 29 7.95 -21.84 -31.50
N SER A 30 7.03 -22.38 -30.72
CA SER A 30 5.75 -22.89 -31.24
C SER A 30 4.69 -21.79 -31.41
N PHE A 31 4.87 -20.66 -30.80
CA PHE A 31 4.01 -19.47 -30.91
C PHE A 31 4.76 -18.24 -30.45
N GLY A 32 4.60 -17.14 -31.20
CA GLY A 32 5.15 -15.85 -30.84
C GLY A 32 4.27 -14.72 -31.35
N LYS A 33 3.89 -13.80 -30.44
CA LYS A 33 3.03 -12.66 -30.74
C LYS A 33 3.55 -11.41 -30.06
N LEU A 34 3.75 -10.35 -30.83
CA LEU A 34 3.93 -8.99 -30.31
C LEU A 34 2.59 -8.29 -30.19
N ARG A 35 2.39 -7.54 -29.13
CA ARG A 35 1.19 -6.76 -28.84
C ARG A 35 1.55 -5.32 -28.54
N ALA A 36 0.72 -4.40 -29.02
CA ALA A 36 0.76 -3.02 -28.58
C ALA A 36 -0.68 -2.53 -28.42
N SER A 37 -0.97 -1.81 -27.36
CA SER A 37 -2.26 -1.19 -27.14
C SER A 37 -2.10 0.15 -26.45
N TRP A 38 -2.98 1.05 -26.79
CA TRP A 38 -3.17 2.32 -26.12
C TRP A 38 -4.66 2.55 -25.93
N GLY A 39 -5.05 3.06 -24.78
CA GLY A 39 -6.46 3.34 -24.53
C GLY A 39 -6.68 4.23 -23.34
N GLN A 40 -7.87 4.80 -23.29
CA GLN A 40 -8.35 5.63 -22.20
C GLN A 40 -9.58 5.01 -21.56
N ASN A 41 -9.66 5.12 -20.22
CA ASN A 41 -10.83 4.76 -19.43
C ASN A 41 -11.22 5.94 -18.52
N GLY A 42 -12.52 6.16 -18.35
CA GLY A 42 -13.05 7.14 -17.42
C GLY A 42 -13.48 6.52 -16.10
N ASN A 43 -13.20 7.19 -15.01
CA ASN A 43 -13.69 6.85 -13.68
C ASN A 43 -14.56 8.01 -13.16
N GLN A 44 -15.75 7.67 -12.64
CA GLN A 44 -16.67 8.59 -11.98
C GLN A 44 -17.16 8.04 -10.63
N SER A 45 -16.32 7.22 -9.97
CA SER A 45 -16.68 6.53 -8.73
C SER A 45 -16.69 7.49 -7.53
N ILE A 46 -17.59 8.48 -7.60
CA ILE A 46 -17.85 9.48 -6.56
C ILE A 46 -19.36 9.54 -6.31
N SER A 47 -19.72 10.08 -5.15
CA SER A 47 -21.13 10.22 -4.77
C SER A 47 -21.90 11.07 -5.77
N ASN A 48 -23.15 10.71 -6.02
CA ASN A 48 -24.04 11.51 -6.86
C ASN A 48 -24.27 12.90 -6.24
N PHE A 49 -24.49 13.90 -7.10
CA PHE A 49 -24.85 15.27 -6.71
C PHE A 49 -23.76 16.07 -5.96
N ILE A 50 -22.50 15.68 -6.02
CA ILE A 50 -21.38 16.41 -5.37
C ILE A 50 -21.16 17.83 -5.93
N TYR A 51 -21.72 18.13 -7.10
CA TYR A 51 -21.75 19.47 -7.68
C TYR A 51 -22.71 20.43 -6.95
N SER A 52 -23.51 19.92 -6.03
CA SER A 52 -24.48 20.63 -5.22
C SER A 52 -24.16 20.44 -3.74
N SER A 53 -24.34 21.46 -2.94
CA SER A 53 -24.28 21.32 -1.50
C SER A 53 -25.60 20.75 -0.98
N ASN A 54 -25.54 19.63 -0.27
CA ASN A 54 -26.66 19.09 0.47
C ASN A 54 -26.73 19.81 1.84
N ILE A 55 -27.93 19.92 2.38
CA ILE A 55 -28.15 20.47 3.71
C ILE A 55 -28.24 19.32 4.71
N SER A 56 -27.39 19.34 5.72
CA SER A 56 -27.45 18.43 6.86
C SER A 56 -28.21 19.10 8.00
N TYR A 57 -29.18 18.38 8.55
CA TYR A 57 -29.91 18.82 9.75
C TYR A 57 -29.24 18.21 10.99
N LEU A 58 -28.86 19.07 11.92
CA LEU A 58 -28.34 18.69 13.24
C LEU A 58 -29.49 18.85 14.27
N PRO A 59 -29.98 17.76 14.87
CA PRO A 59 -31.11 17.83 15.81
C PRO A 59 -30.83 18.66 17.05
N GLN A 60 -29.54 18.78 17.43
CA GLN A 60 -29.06 19.47 18.64
C GLN A 60 -28.07 20.57 18.24
N GLY A 61 -28.48 21.49 17.35
CA GLY A 61 -27.56 22.45 16.76
C GLY A 61 -27.16 23.62 17.65
N TYR A 62 -28.12 24.24 18.32
CA TYR A 62 -27.87 25.43 19.13
C TYR A 62 -28.84 25.55 20.31
N TYR A 63 -28.37 26.11 21.41
CA TYR A 63 -29.16 26.34 22.60
C TYR A 63 -29.54 27.84 22.71
N PHE A 64 -30.82 28.14 22.74
CA PHE A 64 -31.36 29.48 22.90
C PHE A 64 -31.96 29.69 24.27
N GLY A 65 -32.12 30.96 24.62
CA GLY A 65 -32.73 31.41 25.87
C GLY A 65 -31.73 31.65 27.01
N PRO A 66 -32.15 32.37 28.05
CA PRO A 66 -31.26 32.75 29.15
C PRO A 66 -30.73 31.54 29.91
N ASP A 67 -31.48 30.45 29.97
CA ASP A 67 -31.08 29.21 30.66
C ASP A 67 -30.47 28.17 29.75
N LYS A 68 -30.28 28.50 28.46
CA LYS A 68 -29.76 27.55 27.45
C LYS A 68 -30.48 26.20 27.40
N LEU A 69 -31.77 26.17 27.70
CA LEU A 69 -32.56 24.94 27.79
C LEU A 69 -33.32 24.60 26.50
N VAL A 70 -33.45 25.57 25.59
CA VAL A 70 -34.18 25.39 24.32
C VAL A 70 -33.21 25.01 23.23
N THR A 71 -33.26 23.76 22.78
CA THR A 71 -32.51 23.29 21.61
C THR A 71 -33.25 23.65 20.33
N SER A 72 -32.53 24.19 19.35
CA SER A 72 -33.06 24.41 18.01
C SER A 72 -32.30 23.55 17.01
N PRO A 73 -32.99 22.81 16.13
CA PRO A 73 -32.31 22.14 15.03
C PRO A 73 -31.63 23.18 14.13
N THR A 74 -30.42 22.89 13.71
CA THR A 74 -29.67 23.71 12.76
C THR A 74 -29.54 23.01 11.43
N ALA A 75 -29.48 23.80 10.37
CA ALA A 75 -29.22 23.35 9.02
C ALA A 75 -27.87 23.92 8.57
N ILE A 76 -26.95 23.05 8.21
CA ILE A 76 -25.61 23.41 7.73
C ILE A 76 -25.35 22.82 6.34
N PRO A 77 -24.53 23.45 5.48
CA PRO A 77 -24.04 22.81 4.27
C PRO A 77 -23.27 21.54 4.64
N ALA A 78 -23.62 20.40 4.04
CA ALA A 78 -22.92 19.13 4.32
C ALA A 78 -21.52 19.12 3.74
N ASN A 79 -21.35 19.73 2.55
CA ASN A 79 -20.08 19.83 1.84
C ASN A 79 -20.02 21.08 0.98
N VAL A 80 -18.82 21.52 0.66
CA VAL A 80 -18.59 22.57 -0.33
C VAL A 80 -18.91 22.00 -1.71
N PRO A 81 -19.79 22.64 -2.54
CA PRO A 81 -20.11 22.13 -3.87
C PRO A 81 -18.95 22.35 -4.85
N ASN A 82 -18.76 21.41 -5.77
CA ASN A 82 -17.85 21.59 -6.89
C ASN A 82 -18.60 21.39 -8.24
N PRO A 83 -19.04 22.47 -8.89
CA PRO A 83 -19.74 22.37 -10.18
C PRO A 83 -18.80 22.00 -11.33
N ASP A 84 -17.50 22.12 -11.15
CA ASP A 84 -16.49 21.94 -12.21
C ASP A 84 -15.87 20.55 -12.25
N VAL A 85 -16.28 19.65 -11.36
CA VAL A 85 -15.78 18.27 -11.34
C VAL A 85 -15.99 17.58 -12.69
N THR A 86 -14.94 16.90 -13.16
CA THR A 86 -14.91 16.13 -14.41
C THR A 86 -14.58 14.66 -14.14
N TRP A 87 -14.59 13.87 -15.20
CA TRP A 87 -14.12 12.49 -15.17
C TRP A 87 -12.63 12.44 -14.82
N GLU A 88 -12.27 11.53 -13.94
CA GLU A 88 -10.91 11.04 -13.86
C GLU A 88 -10.64 10.16 -15.08
N THR A 89 -9.53 10.39 -15.76
CA THR A 89 -9.16 9.66 -16.97
C THR A 89 -7.89 8.87 -16.75
N SER A 90 -7.97 7.57 -16.99
CA SER A 90 -6.79 6.70 -17.02
C SER A 90 -6.40 6.42 -18.47
N GLU A 91 -5.20 6.84 -18.84
CA GLU A 91 -4.58 6.60 -20.15
C GLU A 91 -3.45 5.58 -19.99
N GLN A 92 -3.44 4.52 -20.79
CA GLN A 92 -2.45 3.46 -20.68
C GLN A 92 -1.90 3.07 -22.05
N LEU A 93 -0.57 3.02 -22.15
CA LEU A 93 0.18 2.34 -23.18
C LEU A 93 0.66 1.00 -22.63
N ASN A 94 0.48 -0.06 -23.40
CA ASN A 94 0.98 -1.39 -23.10
C ASN A 94 1.67 -1.98 -24.33
N ILE A 95 2.87 -2.56 -24.14
CA ILE A 95 3.62 -3.29 -25.16
C ILE A 95 3.97 -4.65 -24.59
N GLY A 96 3.58 -5.72 -25.26
CA GLY A 96 3.72 -7.08 -24.75
C GLY A 96 4.24 -8.07 -25.78
N LEU A 97 4.83 -9.13 -25.25
CA LEU A 97 5.31 -10.30 -25.97
C LEU A 97 4.71 -11.56 -25.36
N ASP A 98 4.02 -12.36 -26.15
CA ASP A 98 3.62 -13.71 -25.80
C ASP A 98 4.45 -14.70 -26.62
N ALA A 99 5.08 -15.66 -25.95
CA ALA A 99 5.85 -16.72 -26.61
C ALA A 99 5.59 -18.08 -25.99
N ARG A 100 5.62 -19.11 -26.82
CA ARG A 100 5.57 -20.50 -26.37
C ARG A 100 6.71 -21.28 -27.00
N PHE A 101 7.36 -22.07 -26.19
CA PHE A 101 8.55 -22.84 -26.57
C PHE A 101 8.32 -24.33 -26.31
N PHE A 102 9.15 -25.17 -26.94
CA PHE A 102 9.21 -26.63 -26.69
C PHE A 102 7.82 -27.28 -26.82
N LYS A 103 7.18 -27.09 -27.97
CA LYS A 103 5.82 -27.63 -28.23
C LYS A 103 4.79 -27.16 -27.21
N SER A 104 4.92 -25.86 -26.80
CA SER A 104 4.06 -25.19 -25.81
C SER A 104 4.15 -25.76 -24.38
N ASN A 105 5.26 -26.38 -24.02
CA ASN A 105 5.53 -26.79 -22.64
C ASN A 105 5.97 -25.61 -21.78
N LEU A 106 6.71 -24.64 -22.35
CA LEU A 106 7.06 -23.39 -21.71
C LEU A 106 6.30 -22.24 -22.38
N GLY A 107 5.58 -21.47 -21.60
CA GLY A 107 4.94 -20.20 -22.00
C GLY A 107 5.61 -19.03 -21.31
N LEU A 108 5.81 -17.94 -22.03
CA LEU A 108 6.28 -16.63 -21.55
C LEU A 108 5.25 -15.58 -21.97
N SER A 109 4.85 -14.73 -21.04
CA SER A 109 4.22 -13.44 -21.31
C SER A 109 5.04 -12.36 -20.65
N PHE A 110 5.31 -11.30 -21.36
CA PHE A 110 6.04 -10.13 -20.87
C PHE A 110 5.33 -8.87 -21.34
N ASP A 111 5.06 -7.95 -20.43
CA ASP A 111 4.41 -6.68 -20.69
C ASP A 111 5.18 -5.53 -20.06
N TYR A 112 5.36 -4.47 -20.83
CA TYR A 112 5.72 -3.15 -20.34
C TYR A 112 4.50 -2.24 -20.42
N TYR A 113 4.19 -1.55 -19.35
CA TYR A 113 3.09 -0.59 -19.32
C TYR A 113 3.52 0.77 -18.80
N ASN A 114 2.82 1.80 -19.30
CA ASN A 114 2.88 3.16 -18.77
C ASN A 114 1.45 3.68 -18.69
N LYS A 115 0.97 3.88 -17.47
CA LYS A 115 -0.36 4.33 -17.15
C LYS A 115 -0.31 5.70 -16.49
N MET A 116 -1.04 6.66 -17.04
CA MET A 116 -1.23 7.98 -16.47
C MET A 116 -2.68 8.13 -16.03
N THR A 117 -2.93 8.31 -14.74
CA THR A 117 -4.23 8.72 -14.21
C THR A 117 -4.24 10.24 -14.14
N LYS A 118 -5.04 10.87 -14.99
CA LYS A 118 -5.21 12.33 -15.09
C LYS A 118 -6.46 12.74 -14.34
N ASP A 119 -6.42 13.93 -13.76
CA ASP A 119 -7.57 14.50 -13.06
C ASP A 119 -8.11 13.58 -11.95
N TRP A 120 -7.20 12.97 -11.18
CA TRP A 120 -7.51 12.09 -10.07
C TRP A 120 -8.52 12.73 -9.12
N LEU A 121 -9.60 12.00 -8.80
CA LEU A 121 -10.69 12.45 -7.96
C LEU A 121 -10.33 12.26 -6.47
N VAL A 122 -10.09 13.35 -5.77
CA VAL A 122 -9.68 13.37 -4.36
C VAL A 122 -10.47 14.42 -3.58
N LEU A 123 -10.63 14.18 -2.27
CA LEU A 123 -11.16 15.19 -1.35
C LEU A 123 -10.14 16.32 -1.20
N ALA A 124 -10.55 17.55 -1.49
CA ALA A 124 -9.67 18.70 -1.36
C ALA A 124 -9.36 18.97 0.12
N PRO A 125 -8.10 19.24 0.50
CA PRO A 125 -7.83 19.80 1.82
C PRO A 125 -8.49 21.18 1.94
N ILE A 126 -9.32 21.36 2.97
CA ILE A 126 -9.97 22.65 3.26
C ILE A 126 -9.69 23.04 4.71
N LEU A 127 -9.72 24.33 4.97
CA LEU A 127 -9.56 24.83 6.33
C LEU A 127 -10.75 24.38 7.21
N GLY A 128 -10.49 23.99 8.44
CA GLY A 128 -11.54 23.63 9.41
C GLY A 128 -12.58 24.75 9.65
N THR A 129 -12.22 26.00 9.33
CA THR A 129 -13.10 27.18 9.40
C THR A 129 -14.09 27.26 8.23
N ALA A 130 -14.02 26.39 7.23
CA ALA A 130 -14.94 26.39 6.08
C ALA A 130 -16.40 26.05 6.48
N GLY A 131 -16.61 25.42 7.63
CA GLY A 131 -17.93 25.10 8.15
C GLY A 131 -18.73 24.07 7.35
N ALA A 132 -18.09 23.35 6.43
CA ALA A 132 -18.67 22.30 5.59
C ALA A 132 -17.62 21.23 5.30
N GLY A 133 -18.07 20.04 4.87
CA GLY A 133 -17.17 18.96 4.44
C GLY A 133 -16.39 19.32 3.17
N ALA A 134 -15.27 18.63 2.96
CA ALA A 134 -14.40 18.83 1.81
C ALA A 134 -15.11 18.48 0.48
N PRO A 135 -14.90 19.25 -0.59
CA PRO A 135 -15.39 18.92 -1.92
C PRO A 135 -14.49 17.88 -2.58
N TYR A 136 -15.03 17.07 -3.48
CA TYR A 136 -14.23 16.35 -4.46
C TYR A 136 -13.71 17.31 -5.53
N ILE A 137 -12.43 17.19 -5.85
CA ILE A 137 -11.78 17.93 -6.93
C ILE A 137 -11.03 16.97 -7.85
N ASN A 138 -10.75 17.43 -9.07
CA ASN A 138 -9.77 16.80 -9.95
C ASN A 138 -8.37 17.22 -9.49
N GLY A 139 -7.85 16.50 -8.50
CA GLY A 139 -6.78 16.97 -7.61
C GLY A 139 -5.38 16.76 -8.11
N GLY A 140 -5.16 15.95 -9.16
CA GLY A 140 -3.80 15.69 -9.61
C GLY A 140 -3.66 14.63 -10.69
N ASP A 141 -2.42 14.33 -11.05
CA ASP A 141 -2.06 13.31 -12.00
C ASP A 141 -1.07 12.33 -11.38
N ILE A 142 -1.29 11.03 -11.61
CA ILE A 142 -0.48 9.95 -11.04
C ILE A 142 -0.01 9.05 -12.18
N LYS A 143 1.28 8.79 -12.23
CA LYS A 143 1.91 7.90 -13.18
C LYS A 143 2.25 6.57 -12.53
N ASN A 144 1.91 5.48 -13.20
CA ASN A 144 2.35 4.12 -12.90
C ASN A 144 3.05 3.56 -14.13
N SER A 145 4.26 3.09 -13.98
CA SER A 145 4.99 2.44 -15.07
C SER A 145 5.71 1.21 -14.55
N GLY A 146 5.73 0.15 -15.35
CA GLY A 146 6.32 -1.07 -14.86
C GLY A 146 6.40 -2.16 -15.90
N ILE A 147 6.83 -3.32 -15.42
CA ILE A 147 6.89 -4.55 -16.18
C ILE A 147 6.13 -5.65 -15.46
N GLU A 148 5.48 -6.47 -16.23
CA GLU A 148 4.83 -7.69 -15.77
C GLU A 148 5.35 -8.87 -16.59
N PHE A 149 5.59 -9.98 -15.94
CA PHE A 149 5.98 -11.18 -16.66
C PHE A 149 5.39 -12.44 -16.03
N THR A 150 5.10 -13.41 -16.87
CA THR A 150 4.60 -14.71 -16.45
C THR A 150 5.34 -15.82 -17.20
N LEU A 151 5.85 -16.78 -16.45
CA LEU A 151 6.44 -18.01 -16.96
C LEU A 151 5.54 -19.19 -16.57
N ASN A 152 5.15 -19.99 -17.54
CA ASN A 152 4.34 -21.18 -17.33
C ASN A 152 5.08 -22.40 -17.86
N TRP A 153 5.30 -23.37 -17.00
CA TRP A 153 5.87 -24.66 -17.39
C TRP A 153 4.88 -25.79 -17.13
N LYS A 154 4.69 -26.64 -18.08
CA LYS A 154 3.90 -27.88 -17.93
C LYS A 154 4.62 -29.04 -18.54
N GLY A 155 4.50 -30.20 -17.89
CA GLY A 155 5.12 -31.41 -18.37
C GLY A 155 4.35 -32.66 -17.95
N LYS A 156 4.64 -33.75 -18.65
CA LYS A 156 4.12 -35.08 -18.34
C LYS A 156 5.22 -36.12 -18.55
N VAL A 157 5.44 -36.93 -17.53
CA VAL A 157 6.36 -38.07 -17.59
C VAL A 157 5.60 -39.31 -17.12
N SER A 158 5.26 -40.23 -18.05
CA SER A 158 4.35 -41.36 -17.79
C SER A 158 3.01 -40.87 -17.22
N ASP A 159 2.65 -41.32 -16.01
CA ASP A 159 1.41 -40.94 -15.31
C ASP A 159 1.58 -39.67 -14.46
N PHE A 160 2.79 -39.14 -14.33
CA PHE A 160 3.06 -37.93 -13.56
C PHE A 160 2.89 -36.69 -14.42
N ILE A 161 1.93 -35.83 -14.04
CA ILE A 161 1.64 -34.57 -14.68
C ILE A 161 2.08 -33.46 -13.69
N TYR A 162 2.80 -32.47 -14.17
CA TYR A 162 3.24 -31.37 -13.34
C TYR A 162 3.19 -30.02 -14.08
N GLY A 163 3.07 -28.96 -13.32
CA GLY A 163 3.12 -27.61 -13.84
C GLY A 163 3.61 -26.64 -12.77
N ALA A 164 4.24 -25.58 -13.24
CA ALA A 164 4.66 -24.45 -12.44
C ALA A 164 4.34 -23.15 -13.20
N SER A 165 3.80 -22.19 -12.51
CA SER A 165 3.64 -20.82 -13.02
C SER A 165 4.35 -19.86 -12.07
N PHE A 166 5.10 -18.93 -12.63
CA PHE A 166 5.70 -17.83 -11.92
C PHE A 166 5.25 -16.53 -12.57
N SER A 167 4.69 -15.61 -11.79
CA SER A 167 4.36 -14.24 -12.20
C SER A 167 5.12 -13.24 -11.37
N GLY A 168 5.56 -12.15 -11.99
CA GLY A 168 6.25 -11.07 -11.31
C GLY A 168 5.82 -9.73 -11.88
N THR A 169 5.65 -8.75 -11.00
CA THR A 169 5.29 -7.36 -11.33
C THR A 169 6.24 -6.41 -10.63
N MET A 170 6.82 -5.48 -11.37
CA MET A 170 7.56 -4.33 -10.84
C MET A 170 6.81 -3.08 -11.25
N ASN A 171 6.42 -2.26 -10.29
CA ASN A 171 5.69 -1.02 -10.52
C ASN A 171 6.40 0.17 -9.89
N ARG A 172 6.52 1.25 -10.64
CA ARG A 172 6.94 2.55 -10.12
C ARG A 172 5.76 3.50 -10.16
N ASN A 173 5.37 4.00 -9.00
CA ASN A 173 4.32 4.99 -8.83
C ASN A 173 4.94 6.37 -8.59
N GLU A 174 4.38 7.42 -9.20
CA GLU A 174 4.84 8.80 -9.05
C GLU A 174 3.66 9.77 -9.21
N VAL A 175 3.52 10.70 -8.29
CA VAL A 175 2.61 11.84 -8.40
C VAL A 175 3.28 12.89 -9.28
N THR A 176 2.70 13.19 -10.43
CA THR A 176 3.31 14.10 -11.41
C THR A 176 2.75 15.52 -11.35
N ARG A 177 1.54 15.69 -10.81
CA ARG A 177 0.89 17.00 -10.65
C ARG A 177 -0.09 16.96 -9.48
N LEU A 178 -0.19 18.04 -8.74
CA LEU A 178 -1.28 18.33 -7.81
C LEU A 178 -1.93 19.68 -8.16
N ALA A 179 -3.23 19.80 -7.91
CA ALA A 179 -3.99 21.00 -8.28
C ALA A 179 -3.88 22.13 -7.26
N ASN A 180 -3.43 21.83 -6.04
CA ASN A 180 -3.18 22.86 -5.02
C ASN A 180 -1.81 23.52 -5.24
N ALA A 181 -1.70 24.79 -4.83
CA ALA A 181 -0.48 25.58 -5.02
C ALA A 181 0.73 25.06 -4.24
N GLU A 182 0.47 24.38 -3.14
CA GLU A 182 1.51 23.82 -2.27
C GLU A 182 2.12 22.52 -2.85
N GLY A 183 1.44 21.84 -3.77
CA GLY A 183 1.89 20.58 -4.33
C GLY A 183 1.93 19.43 -3.32
N ILE A 184 1.18 19.53 -2.22
CA ILE A 184 1.18 18.60 -1.09
C ILE A 184 -0.24 18.33 -0.61
N ILE A 185 -0.57 17.07 -0.32
CA ILE A 185 -1.76 16.66 0.42
C ILE A 185 -1.30 15.81 1.60
N ASN A 186 -1.58 16.28 2.83
CA ASN A 186 -1.29 15.50 4.04
C ASN A 186 -2.45 14.55 4.32
N GLY A 187 -2.13 13.36 4.80
CA GLY A 187 -3.10 12.38 5.24
C GLY A 187 -3.76 12.74 6.57
N SER A 188 -4.57 11.83 7.08
CA SER A 188 -5.23 11.98 8.38
C SER A 188 -4.23 12.11 9.52
N SER A 189 -4.53 12.98 10.49
CA SER A 189 -3.82 13.09 11.76
C SER A 189 -4.30 12.01 12.75
N ASP A 190 -3.64 11.93 13.89
CA ASP A 190 -4.01 11.06 15.02
C ASP A 190 -3.99 9.55 14.71
N VAL A 191 -3.30 9.14 13.66
CA VAL A 191 -3.20 7.73 13.26
C VAL A 191 -2.28 6.94 14.20
N LEU A 192 -1.22 7.55 14.72
CA LEU A 192 -0.34 6.94 15.72
C LEU A 192 -0.92 7.09 17.12
N SER A 193 -1.17 8.33 17.56
CA SER A 193 -1.77 8.64 18.86
C SER A 193 -2.45 10.01 18.80
N GLN A 194 -3.29 10.30 19.80
CA GLN A 194 -4.00 11.56 19.87
C GLN A 194 -3.03 12.75 19.86
N GLY A 195 -3.27 13.71 19.01
CA GLY A 195 -2.45 14.92 18.85
C GLY A 195 -1.22 14.73 17.97
N THR A 196 -1.03 13.56 17.34
CA THR A 196 0.05 13.38 16.36
C THR A 196 -0.29 13.99 15.01
N ALA A 197 0.74 14.45 14.30
CA ALA A 197 0.60 14.93 12.94
C ALA A 197 0.33 13.78 11.96
N SER A 198 0.01 14.11 10.72
CA SER A 198 -0.15 13.13 9.63
C SER A 198 1.14 12.33 9.39
N ILE A 199 0.99 11.03 9.13
CA ILE A 199 2.09 10.11 8.85
C ILE A 199 2.27 9.80 7.37
N SER A 200 1.29 10.15 6.55
CA SER A 200 1.31 9.89 5.12
C SER A 200 1.11 11.17 4.32
N ARG A 201 1.69 11.22 3.16
CA ARG A 201 1.69 12.41 2.29
C ARG A 201 1.56 12.01 0.82
N VAL A 202 0.94 12.89 0.05
CA VAL A 202 1.00 12.92 -1.40
C VAL A 202 1.76 14.19 -1.79
N GLU A 203 2.82 14.04 -2.56
CA GLU A 203 3.68 15.15 -2.98
C GLU A 203 4.20 14.88 -4.39
N VAL A 204 4.34 15.93 -5.19
CA VAL A 204 4.84 15.82 -6.57
C VAL A 204 6.28 15.28 -6.59
N GLY A 205 6.52 14.28 -7.42
CA GLY A 205 7.82 13.60 -7.55
C GLY A 205 7.97 12.38 -6.66
N PHE A 206 7.03 12.11 -5.75
CA PHE A 206 7.05 10.97 -4.82
C PHE A 206 5.95 9.95 -5.14
N PRO A 207 6.06 8.70 -4.64
CA PRO A 207 4.97 7.74 -4.66
C PRO A 207 3.77 8.26 -3.86
N ILE A 208 2.55 7.91 -4.30
CA ILE A 208 1.33 8.28 -3.57
C ILE A 208 1.32 7.64 -2.18
N GLY A 209 0.96 8.40 -1.15
CA GLY A 209 0.77 7.88 0.20
C GLY A 209 2.04 7.40 0.91
N PHE A 210 3.20 7.93 0.53
CA PHE A 210 4.45 7.62 1.21
C PHE A 210 4.43 8.08 2.68
N PHE A 211 5.21 7.40 3.52
CA PHE A 211 5.37 7.77 4.93
C PHE A 211 6.31 8.95 5.07
N TYR A 212 5.88 9.92 5.89
CA TYR A 212 6.53 11.21 6.06
C TYR A 212 6.75 11.50 7.54
N GLY A 213 7.99 11.79 7.92
CA GLY A 213 8.35 12.03 9.31
C GLY A 213 9.84 12.32 9.49
N LEU A 214 10.26 12.39 10.75
CA LEU A 214 11.63 12.66 11.13
C LEU A 214 12.51 11.41 10.97
N LYS A 215 13.75 11.60 10.54
CA LYS A 215 14.78 10.56 10.63
C LYS A 215 15.45 10.59 11.99
N THR A 216 15.90 9.42 12.43
CA THR A 216 16.62 9.26 13.70
C THR A 216 18.00 8.65 13.48
N ASP A 217 18.91 8.94 14.39
CA ASP A 217 20.24 8.33 14.51
C ASP A 217 20.29 7.42 15.75
N GLY A 218 19.27 6.57 15.93
CA GLY A 218 19.13 5.69 17.06
C GLY A 218 18.75 6.39 18.36
N LEU A 219 19.30 5.90 19.48
CA LEU A 219 19.02 6.40 20.82
C LEU A 219 20.30 6.95 21.47
N LEU A 220 20.16 7.99 22.26
CA LEU A 220 21.23 8.50 23.14
C LEU A 220 21.56 7.43 24.18
N GLN A 221 22.76 6.84 24.12
CA GLN A 221 23.10 5.66 24.92
C GLN A 221 23.50 5.99 26.34
N ASN A 222 24.17 7.12 26.56
CA ASN A 222 24.71 7.55 27.85
C ASN A 222 24.64 9.10 27.98
N GLN A 223 25.18 9.63 29.07
CA GLN A 223 25.17 11.07 29.31
C GLN A 223 26.10 11.82 28.34
N ASP A 224 27.21 11.21 27.93
CA ASP A 224 28.15 11.82 26.98
C ASP A 224 27.47 12.03 25.61
N ASP A 225 26.64 11.08 25.18
CA ASP A 225 25.81 11.24 23.97
C ASP A 225 24.80 12.39 24.11
N VAL A 226 24.17 12.53 25.27
CA VAL A 226 23.23 13.64 25.55
C VAL A 226 23.97 14.97 25.49
N ASP A 227 25.12 15.08 26.13
CA ASP A 227 25.93 16.30 26.21
C ASP A 227 26.54 16.68 24.84
N ALA A 228 26.75 15.68 23.96
CA ALA A 228 27.25 15.87 22.59
C ALA A 228 26.14 16.18 21.56
N TYR A 229 24.85 15.96 21.91
CA TYR A 229 23.75 16.20 20.99
C TYR A 229 23.31 17.67 21.01
N LEU A 230 24.09 18.48 20.31
CA LEU A 230 23.99 19.94 20.28
C LEU A 230 23.66 20.45 18.89
N THR A 231 22.96 21.59 18.87
CA THR A 231 22.71 22.38 17.66
C THR A 231 24.00 22.94 17.07
N PRO A 232 24.01 23.44 15.83
CA PRO A 232 25.17 24.12 15.26
C PRO A 232 25.74 25.25 16.11
N GLU A 233 24.92 25.91 16.95
CA GLU A 233 25.33 26.96 17.87
C GLU A 233 25.85 26.43 19.22
N GLY A 234 25.89 25.11 19.40
CA GLY A 234 26.38 24.47 20.63
C GLY A 234 25.38 24.46 21.78
N LYS A 235 24.08 24.55 21.50
CA LYS A 235 23.00 24.44 22.49
C LYS A 235 22.34 23.05 22.39
N PRO A 236 21.79 22.49 23.46
CA PRO A 236 21.01 21.27 23.40
C PRO A 236 19.79 21.45 22.49
N TYR A 237 19.47 20.46 21.64
CA TYR A 237 18.22 20.47 20.83
C TYR A 237 16.97 20.48 21.72
N PHE A 238 17.05 19.87 22.90
CA PHE A 238 15.97 19.86 23.91
C PHE A 238 16.57 19.94 25.31
N GLU A 239 15.91 20.67 26.23
CA GLU A 239 16.43 20.88 27.59
C GLU A 239 16.31 19.66 28.52
N ASP A 240 15.37 18.75 28.22
CA ASP A 240 15.00 17.61 29.10
C ASP A 240 15.50 16.24 28.59
N LEU A 241 16.50 16.25 27.71
CA LEU A 241 17.09 15.02 27.15
C LEU A 241 17.71 14.15 28.23
N ARG A 242 17.57 12.84 28.03
CA ARG A 242 18.15 11.81 28.91
C ARG A 242 18.66 10.64 28.10
N PRO A 243 19.59 9.85 28.62
CA PRO A 243 19.96 8.57 28.02
C PRO A 243 18.72 7.69 27.77
N GLY A 244 18.66 7.07 26.59
CA GLY A 244 17.54 6.29 26.11
C GLY A 244 16.46 7.08 25.34
N ASP A 245 16.61 8.40 25.21
CA ASP A 245 15.75 9.20 24.32
C ASP A 245 16.18 9.05 22.85
N VAL A 246 15.21 9.28 21.96
CA VAL A 246 15.43 9.23 20.51
C VAL A 246 16.31 10.41 20.07
N LYS A 247 17.33 10.12 19.28
CA LYS A 247 18.20 11.10 18.65
C LYS A 247 17.67 11.44 17.26
N PHE A 248 16.94 12.55 17.14
CA PHE A 248 16.41 13.04 15.88
C PHE A 248 17.49 13.75 15.07
N ILE A 249 17.38 13.71 13.75
CA ILE A 249 18.32 14.36 12.83
C ILE A 249 17.74 15.70 12.38
N ASP A 250 18.46 16.78 12.62
CA ASP A 250 18.22 18.10 12.05
C ASP A 250 18.69 18.06 10.59
N GLN A 251 17.74 18.03 9.65
CA GLN A 251 18.02 17.83 8.23
C GLN A 251 18.49 19.11 7.54
N ASN A 252 17.99 20.27 7.98
CA ASN A 252 18.29 21.57 7.40
C ASN A 252 19.39 22.33 8.17
N LEU A 253 19.82 21.80 9.33
CA LEU A 253 20.84 22.37 10.22
C LEU A 253 20.50 23.76 10.76
N ASP A 254 19.21 24.02 10.99
CA ASP A 254 18.74 25.31 11.55
C ASP A 254 18.75 25.34 13.09
N GLY A 255 19.08 24.22 13.75
CA GLY A 255 19.13 24.08 15.18
C GLY A 255 17.80 23.78 15.86
N LEU A 256 16.77 23.46 15.07
CA LEU A 256 15.45 23.10 15.55
C LEU A 256 15.06 21.73 14.99
N ILE A 257 14.38 20.91 15.77
CA ILE A 257 13.74 19.68 15.28
C ILE A 257 12.25 19.96 15.11
N ASN A 258 11.82 20.10 13.86
CA ASN A 258 10.46 20.51 13.52
C ASN A 258 9.96 19.88 12.21
N ASP A 259 8.90 20.44 11.61
CA ASP A 259 8.30 19.91 10.38
C ASP A 259 9.18 20.09 9.13
N ASP A 260 10.15 21.01 9.16
CA ASP A 260 11.08 21.28 8.07
C ASP A 260 12.18 20.18 7.97
N ASP A 261 12.35 19.37 9.04
CA ASP A 261 13.26 18.23 9.07
C ASP A 261 12.61 16.91 8.61
N LYS A 262 11.30 16.93 8.37
CA LYS A 262 10.60 15.73 7.94
C LYS A 262 10.92 15.40 6.49
N VAL A 263 11.11 14.12 6.23
CA VAL A 263 11.45 13.57 4.91
C VAL A 263 10.62 12.32 4.62
N MET A 264 10.70 11.83 3.39
CA MET A 264 10.18 10.51 3.06
C MET A 264 10.92 9.44 3.88
N LEU A 265 10.18 8.68 4.68
CA LEU A 265 10.71 7.57 5.48
C LEU A 265 10.62 6.23 4.74
N GLY A 266 9.63 6.06 3.90
CA GLY A 266 9.39 4.84 3.15
C GLY A 266 8.06 4.84 2.43
N SER A 267 7.72 3.73 1.79
CA SER A 267 6.49 3.57 1.01
C SER A 267 5.79 2.25 1.35
N PRO A 268 4.45 2.25 1.46
CA PRO A 268 3.69 1.02 1.58
C PRO A 268 3.53 0.27 0.25
N LEU A 269 3.91 0.89 -0.87
CA LEU A 269 3.81 0.27 -2.19
C LEU A 269 5.02 -0.64 -2.42
N PRO A 270 4.81 -1.92 -2.80
CA PRO A 270 5.91 -2.83 -3.07
C PRO A 270 6.62 -2.47 -4.38
N ASP A 271 7.94 -2.62 -4.39
CA ASP A 271 8.76 -2.52 -5.60
C ASP A 271 8.59 -3.75 -6.50
N PHE A 272 8.39 -4.92 -5.88
CA PHE A 272 8.21 -6.19 -6.57
C PHE A 272 7.15 -7.06 -5.91
N GLU A 273 6.23 -7.56 -6.73
CA GLU A 273 5.23 -8.56 -6.33
C GLU A 273 5.45 -9.83 -7.12
N MET A 274 5.28 -11.00 -6.47
CA MET A 274 5.37 -12.28 -7.13
C MET A 274 4.23 -13.23 -6.76
N GLY A 275 3.89 -14.09 -7.72
CA GLY A 275 3.01 -15.23 -7.53
C GLY A 275 3.67 -16.51 -8.05
N ILE A 276 3.60 -17.61 -7.29
CA ILE A 276 4.04 -18.93 -7.71
C ILE A 276 2.87 -19.88 -7.56
N GLN A 277 2.57 -20.63 -8.61
CA GLN A 277 1.60 -21.72 -8.58
C GLN A 277 2.30 -23.02 -8.99
N LEU A 278 2.17 -24.03 -8.16
CA LEU A 278 2.71 -25.36 -8.39
C LEU A 278 1.55 -26.35 -8.43
N ASN A 279 1.57 -27.24 -9.38
CA ASN A 279 0.61 -28.34 -9.47
C ASN A 279 1.29 -29.65 -9.85
N ALA A 280 0.85 -30.73 -9.25
CA ALA A 280 1.32 -32.07 -9.54
C ALA A 280 0.17 -33.07 -9.43
N GLU A 281 0.15 -34.05 -10.30
CA GLU A 281 -0.82 -35.16 -10.30
C GLU A 281 -0.15 -36.46 -10.65
N TYR A 282 -0.43 -37.47 -9.85
CA TYR A 282 0.03 -38.86 -10.09
C TYR A 282 -1.05 -39.89 -9.71
N LYS A 283 -1.53 -40.63 -10.68
CA LYS A 283 -2.54 -41.71 -10.49
C LYS A 283 -3.73 -41.31 -9.63
N GLY A 284 -4.29 -40.14 -9.92
CA GLY A 284 -5.44 -39.57 -9.20
C GLY A 284 -5.12 -38.77 -7.95
N VAL A 285 -3.95 -38.95 -7.35
CA VAL A 285 -3.49 -38.01 -6.28
C VAL A 285 -3.06 -36.71 -6.91
N TYR A 286 -3.56 -35.58 -6.42
CA TYR A 286 -3.13 -34.27 -6.89
C TYR A 286 -2.80 -33.34 -5.75
N ALA A 287 -1.83 -32.48 -5.99
CA ALA A 287 -1.41 -31.43 -5.08
C ALA A 287 -1.29 -30.10 -5.83
N ASN A 288 -1.76 -29.02 -5.20
CA ASN A 288 -1.57 -27.67 -5.68
C ASN A 288 -1.03 -26.81 -4.54
N ALA A 289 -0.14 -25.88 -4.85
CA ALA A 289 0.35 -24.89 -3.91
C ALA A 289 0.40 -23.51 -4.60
N THR A 290 -0.04 -22.48 -3.87
CA THR A 290 0.05 -21.09 -4.30
C THR A 290 0.85 -20.30 -3.27
N LEU A 291 1.88 -19.61 -3.73
CA LEU A 291 2.67 -18.70 -2.93
C LEU A 291 2.52 -17.29 -3.51
N VAL A 292 2.50 -16.32 -2.64
CA VAL A 292 2.53 -14.89 -2.99
C VAL A 292 3.64 -14.20 -2.21
N GLY A 293 4.25 -13.18 -2.77
CA GLY A 293 5.28 -12.41 -2.10
C GLY A 293 5.24 -10.96 -2.53
N LYS A 294 5.58 -10.05 -1.61
CA LYS A 294 5.77 -8.62 -1.84
C LYS A 294 7.08 -8.20 -1.22
N PHE A 295 7.81 -7.33 -1.91
CA PHE A 295 9.15 -6.91 -1.52
C PHE A 295 9.34 -5.41 -1.77
N GLY A 296 10.20 -4.78 -0.96
CA GLY A 296 10.52 -3.36 -1.05
C GLY A 296 9.44 -2.46 -0.48
N MET A 297 8.54 -2.98 0.36
CA MET A 297 7.53 -2.17 1.02
C MET A 297 7.80 -2.01 2.51
N GLN A 298 7.34 -0.89 3.07
CA GLN A 298 7.39 -0.61 4.50
C GLN A 298 6.00 -0.51 5.10
N VAL A 299 5.93 -0.78 6.40
CA VAL A 299 4.74 -0.66 7.24
C VAL A 299 5.05 0.22 8.44
N MET A 300 4.11 1.07 8.83
CA MET A 300 4.19 1.85 10.05
C MET A 300 3.39 1.17 11.17
N GLN A 301 4.06 0.75 12.23
CA GLN A 301 3.44 0.13 13.41
C GLN A 301 2.79 1.17 14.32
N SER A 302 1.56 1.57 14.05
CA SER A 302 0.91 2.64 14.81
C SER A 302 0.50 2.24 16.22
N TYR A 303 0.18 0.97 16.47
CA TYR A 303 -0.25 0.50 17.79
C TYR A 303 0.84 0.63 18.86
N ARG A 304 2.11 0.70 18.51
CA ARG A 304 3.21 0.91 19.45
C ARG A 304 3.12 2.25 20.16
N SER A 305 2.61 3.28 19.52
CA SER A 305 2.46 4.60 20.13
C SER A 305 1.47 4.59 21.31
N PHE A 306 0.50 3.68 21.28
CA PHE A 306 -0.45 3.48 22.38
C PHE A 306 0.07 2.47 23.41
N ALA A 307 0.71 1.39 22.95
CA ALA A 307 1.15 0.30 23.80
C ALA A 307 2.40 0.65 24.64
N ASP A 308 3.24 1.55 24.14
CA ASP A 308 4.49 1.97 24.83
C ASP A 308 4.24 3.13 25.81
N ASN A 309 3.01 3.46 26.11
CA ASN A 309 2.63 4.44 27.11
C ASN A 309 2.41 3.75 28.47
N PHE A 310 3.07 4.27 29.52
CA PHE A 310 3.01 3.69 30.88
C PHE A 310 1.61 3.67 31.49
N THR A 311 0.64 4.41 30.94
CA THR A 311 -0.76 4.40 31.38
C THR A 311 -1.60 3.32 30.70
N GLN A 312 -1.03 2.55 29.78
CA GLN A 312 -1.70 1.53 29.00
C GLN A 312 -0.96 0.18 29.08
N ASN A 313 -1.54 -0.86 28.48
CA ASN A 313 -0.89 -2.16 28.38
C ASN A 313 0.23 -2.13 27.35
N TYR A 314 1.36 -2.74 27.68
CA TYR A 314 2.50 -2.88 26.79
C TYR A 314 2.40 -4.14 25.91
N THR A 315 2.97 -4.07 24.73
CA THR A 315 3.33 -5.27 23.95
C THR A 315 4.59 -5.92 24.53
N THR A 316 4.86 -7.17 24.14
CA THR A 316 6.09 -7.87 24.54
C THR A 316 7.37 -7.20 24.03
N GLN A 317 7.28 -6.36 23.01
CA GLN A 317 8.41 -5.59 22.48
C GLN A 317 9.03 -4.65 23.53
N ILE A 318 8.25 -4.26 24.56
CA ILE A 318 8.74 -3.43 25.67
C ILE A 318 9.92 -4.03 26.42
N PHE A 319 10.08 -5.35 26.41
CA PHE A 319 11.24 -6.01 27.00
C PHE A 319 12.55 -5.71 26.26
N GLY A 320 12.47 -5.35 24.98
CA GLY A 320 13.60 -4.89 24.16
C GLY A 320 13.90 -3.39 24.24
N ARG A 321 13.24 -2.64 25.15
CA ARG A 321 13.48 -1.21 25.32
C ARG A 321 14.86 -0.90 25.86
N TRP A 322 15.30 0.33 25.65
CA TRP A 322 16.48 0.84 26.32
C TRP A 322 16.24 0.92 27.85
N HIS A 323 17.13 0.30 28.63
CA HIS A 323 17.16 0.34 30.10
C HIS A 323 18.60 0.43 30.65
N GLY A 324 19.52 0.84 29.78
CA GLY A 324 20.94 1.04 30.04
C GLY A 324 21.73 1.01 28.74
N GLU A 325 22.95 1.52 28.76
CA GLU A 325 23.82 1.58 27.59
C GLU A 325 23.93 0.22 26.87
N GLY A 326 23.77 0.22 25.54
CA GLY A 326 23.89 -0.97 24.70
C GLY A 326 22.70 -1.93 24.74
N THR A 327 21.66 -1.68 25.54
CA THR A 327 20.51 -2.60 25.65
C THR A 327 19.51 -2.47 24.51
N SER A 328 19.40 -1.31 23.89
CA SER A 328 18.62 -1.04 22.69
C SER A 328 19.12 0.19 21.96
N ASN A 329 19.03 0.20 20.63
CA ASN A 329 19.23 1.39 19.79
C ASN A 329 18.00 1.74 18.95
N ARG A 330 16.85 1.11 19.25
CA ARG A 330 15.61 1.29 18.47
C ARG A 330 14.39 1.60 19.33
N ILE A 331 14.20 0.88 20.43
CA ILE A 331 13.06 1.07 21.32
C ILE A 331 13.50 1.98 22.46
N PRO A 332 12.94 3.20 22.57
CA PRO A 332 13.39 4.16 23.56
C PRO A 332 13.07 3.73 25.00
N ARG A 333 13.65 4.45 25.95
CA ARG A 333 13.31 4.27 27.37
C ARG A 333 11.84 4.56 27.62
N LEU A 334 11.29 3.92 28.65
CA LEU A 334 10.01 4.31 29.22
C LEU A 334 10.18 5.55 30.11
N GLY A 335 9.33 6.52 29.96
CA GLY A 335 9.35 7.71 30.81
C GLY A 335 8.00 8.40 30.88
N TYR A 336 7.60 8.75 32.09
CA TYR A 336 6.35 9.47 32.35
C TYR A 336 6.33 10.85 31.68
N ALA A 337 7.45 11.52 31.63
CA ALA A 337 7.53 12.93 31.25
C ALA A 337 7.92 13.18 29.78
N SER A 338 8.41 12.16 29.06
CA SER A 338 8.86 12.34 27.68
C SER A 338 7.88 11.75 26.69
N THR A 339 6.89 12.51 26.28
CA THR A 339 6.00 12.17 25.15
C THR A 339 6.68 12.41 23.80
N ARG A 340 7.82 13.11 23.78
CA ARG A 340 8.57 13.46 22.55
C ARG A 340 8.95 12.22 21.72
N ASN A 341 9.50 11.20 22.38
CA ASN A 341 9.91 9.96 21.73
C ASN A 341 8.76 9.26 21.00
N ILE A 342 7.52 9.52 21.40
CA ILE A 342 6.29 8.90 20.88
C ILE A 342 5.57 9.85 19.92
N ASN A 343 5.47 11.14 20.27
CA ASN A 343 4.62 12.10 19.55
C ASN A 343 5.31 12.70 18.32
N LEU A 344 6.66 12.72 18.30
CA LEU A 344 7.39 13.09 17.09
C LEU A 344 7.45 11.89 16.16
N ILE A 345 6.68 11.97 15.08
CA ILE A 345 6.60 10.90 14.08
C ILE A 345 7.97 10.71 13.43
N SER A 346 8.49 9.49 13.52
CA SER A 346 9.82 9.16 13.02
C SER A 346 9.92 7.72 12.52
N ASP A 347 11.06 7.38 11.98
CA ASP A 347 11.38 6.06 11.45
C ASP A 347 11.46 4.94 12.50
N ILE A 348 11.36 5.27 13.81
CA ILE A 348 11.27 4.24 14.87
C ILE A 348 10.03 3.35 14.73
N TYR A 349 8.97 3.86 14.05
CA TYR A 349 7.73 3.13 13.78
C TYR A 349 7.73 2.39 12.45
N MET A 350 8.79 2.62 11.63
CA MET A 350 8.90 2.02 10.32
C MET A 350 9.49 0.61 10.38
N HIS A 351 8.92 -0.31 9.64
CA HIS A 351 9.40 -1.68 9.52
C HIS A 351 9.39 -2.12 8.06
N ASP A 352 10.40 -2.91 7.68
CA ASP A 352 10.36 -3.64 6.42
C ASP A 352 9.29 -4.72 6.51
N ALA A 353 8.41 -4.76 5.51
CA ALA A 353 7.27 -5.67 5.49
C ALA A 353 7.36 -6.69 4.34
N ASP A 354 8.57 -6.98 3.88
CA ASP A 354 8.82 -8.02 2.89
C ASP A 354 8.33 -9.37 3.37
N PHE A 355 7.65 -10.10 2.50
CA PHE A 355 7.18 -11.43 2.84
C PHE A 355 7.04 -12.37 1.64
N VAL A 356 7.04 -13.67 1.93
CA VAL A 356 6.54 -14.74 1.07
C VAL A 356 5.54 -15.56 1.87
N ARG A 357 4.31 -15.68 1.36
CA ARG A 357 3.22 -16.42 2.00
C ARG A 357 2.85 -17.63 1.20
N ILE A 358 2.76 -18.80 1.87
CA ILE A 358 2.08 -19.97 1.33
C ILE A 358 0.58 -19.73 1.51
N SER A 359 -0.05 -19.14 0.48
CA SER A 359 -1.43 -18.68 0.58
C SER A 359 -2.47 -19.78 0.46
N ASN A 360 -2.14 -20.85 -0.26
CA ASN A 360 -3.04 -22.00 -0.36
C ASN A 360 -2.26 -23.29 -0.65
N VAL A 361 -2.63 -24.37 0.01
CA VAL A 361 -2.17 -25.73 -0.30
C VAL A 361 -3.37 -26.64 -0.38
N VAL A 362 -3.49 -27.38 -1.46
CA VAL A 362 -4.55 -28.38 -1.68
C VAL A 362 -3.92 -29.73 -1.92
N LEU A 363 -4.42 -30.75 -1.25
CA LEU A 363 -4.11 -32.15 -1.49
C LEU A 363 -5.41 -32.92 -1.69
N GLY A 364 -5.51 -33.67 -2.78
CA GLY A 364 -6.73 -34.40 -3.08
C GLY A 364 -6.51 -35.69 -3.88
N TYR A 365 -7.59 -36.46 -4.00
CA TYR A 365 -7.64 -37.68 -4.78
C TYR A 365 -8.88 -37.70 -5.68
N ARG A 366 -8.68 -38.01 -6.95
CA ARG A 366 -9.73 -38.21 -7.96
C ARG A 366 -9.99 -39.69 -8.14
N PHE A 367 -11.21 -40.12 -7.87
CA PHE A 367 -11.63 -41.52 -7.99
C PHE A 367 -12.02 -41.94 -9.41
N ASN A 368 -11.72 -41.17 -10.43
CA ASN A 368 -12.17 -41.38 -11.80
C ASN A 368 -11.83 -42.76 -12.34
N GLU A 369 -10.62 -43.28 -12.06
CA GLU A 369 -10.23 -44.61 -12.47
C GLU A 369 -10.98 -45.72 -11.73
N LEU A 370 -11.17 -45.55 -10.41
CA LEU A 370 -11.90 -46.53 -9.58
C LEU A 370 -13.39 -46.56 -9.95
N LEU A 371 -13.94 -45.46 -10.41
CA LEU A 371 -15.36 -45.33 -10.75
C LEU A 371 -15.65 -45.56 -12.25
N ARG A 372 -14.63 -45.91 -13.06
CA ARG A 372 -14.77 -46.08 -14.52
C ARG A 372 -15.90 -47.01 -14.94
N ASN A 373 -16.21 -48.00 -14.12
CA ASN A 373 -17.26 -49.01 -14.41
C ASN A 373 -18.62 -48.64 -13.82
N VAL A 374 -18.73 -47.50 -13.10
CA VAL A 374 -20.00 -47.04 -12.45
C VAL A 374 -20.71 -46.09 -13.41
N LYS A 375 -21.69 -46.59 -14.15
CA LYS A 375 -22.34 -45.85 -15.26
C LYS A 375 -23.05 -44.54 -14.86
N TRP A 376 -23.46 -44.41 -13.60
CA TRP A 376 -24.24 -43.26 -13.09
C TRP A 376 -23.39 -42.20 -12.36
N ILE A 377 -22.10 -42.49 -12.06
CA ILE A 377 -21.16 -41.52 -11.51
C ILE A 377 -20.09 -41.21 -12.57
N LYS A 378 -20.01 -39.97 -13.01
CA LYS A 378 -19.01 -39.53 -13.99
C LYS A 378 -17.65 -39.19 -13.37
N GLY A 379 -17.62 -38.87 -12.07
CA GLY A 379 -16.40 -38.59 -11.33
C GLY A 379 -16.71 -38.26 -9.89
N ALA A 380 -15.76 -38.48 -9.03
CA ALA A 380 -15.75 -38.07 -7.63
C ALA A 380 -14.35 -37.68 -7.22
N SER A 381 -14.23 -36.76 -6.30
CA SER A 381 -12.96 -36.39 -5.69
C SER A 381 -13.15 -36.02 -4.21
N VAL A 382 -12.10 -36.23 -3.45
CA VAL A 382 -11.99 -35.74 -2.07
C VAL A 382 -10.72 -34.91 -1.99
N TYR A 383 -10.79 -33.79 -1.27
CA TYR A 383 -9.62 -32.96 -1.04
C TYR A 383 -9.66 -32.29 0.33
N THR A 384 -8.49 -31.88 0.76
CA THR A 384 -8.31 -30.96 1.87
C THR A 384 -7.57 -29.74 1.38
N SER A 385 -7.86 -28.57 1.96
CA SER A 385 -7.15 -27.33 1.64
C SER A 385 -6.82 -26.58 2.93
N VAL A 386 -5.68 -25.92 2.91
CA VAL A 386 -5.23 -25.04 3.97
C VAL A 386 -4.92 -23.68 3.34
N ASN A 387 -5.54 -22.63 3.87
CA ASN A 387 -5.28 -21.25 3.46
C ASN A 387 -4.35 -20.58 4.46
N ASN A 388 -3.48 -19.68 3.96
CA ASN A 388 -2.53 -18.91 4.76
C ASN A 388 -1.70 -19.80 5.68
N LEU A 389 -1.13 -20.86 5.12
CA LEU A 389 -0.44 -21.90 5.89
C LEU A 389 0.75 -21.35 6.67
N TYR A 390 1.54 -20.48 6.04
CA TYR A 390 2.70 -19.85 6.68
C TYR A 390 3.13 -18.60 5.92
N THR A 391 3.59 -17.58 6.65
CA THR A 391 4.18 -16.35 6.10
C THR A 391 5.64 -16.24 6.55
N PHE A 392 6.55 -16.27 5.60
CA PHE A 392 7.97 -15.99 5.81
C PHE A 392 8.17 -14.49 5.76
N THR A 393 8.51 -13.86 6.87
CA THR A 393 8.77 -12.41 6.97
C THR A 393 9.72 -12.14 8.13
N ARG A 394 10.35 -10.97 8.11
CA ARG A 394 11.11 -10.41 9.23
C ARG A 394 10.28 -9.39 10.03
N TYR A 395 9.09 -9.06 9.52
CA TYR A 395 8.18 -8.18 10.23
C TYR A 395 7.68 -8.86 11.50
N ASP A 396 7.79 -8.17 12.64
CA ASP A 396 7.47 -8.67 13.97
C ASP A 396 6.08 -8.22 14.47
N GLY A 397 5.29 -7.56 13.60
CA GLY A 397 3.90 -7.19 13.84
C GLY A 397 2.92 -8.32 13.53
N MET A 398 1.63 -7.96 13.40
CA MET A 398 0.54 -8.93 13.23
C MET A 398 0.55 -9.60 11.85
N ASP A 399 0.61 -8.80 10.78
CA ASP A 399 0.67 -9.27 9.39
C ASP A 399 1.43 -8.24 8.55
N PRO A 400 2.42 -8.64 7.72
CA PRO A 400 3.12 -7.71 6.85
C PRO A 400 2.24 -7.16 5.72
N ASP A 401 1.18 -7.85 5.34
CA ASP A 401 0.22 -7.43 4.31
C ASP A 401 -0.94 -6.64 4.94
N VAL A 402 -0.60 -5.47 5.47
CA VAL A 402 -1.53 -4.63 6.23
C VAL A 402 -2.53 -3.96 5.31
N GLY A 403 -3.83 -4.18 5.57
CA GLY A 403 -4.93 -3.64 4.77
C GLY A 403 -5.50 -2.31 5.25
N TYR A 404 -5.11 -1.80 6.42
CA TYR A 404 -5.68 -0.55 6.91
C TYR A 404 -5.17 0.66 6.14
N ALA A 405 -6.11 1.48 5.71
CA ALA A 405 -5.87 2.72 5.00
C ALA A 405 -6.60 3.86 5.72
N PRO A 406 -5.89 4.78 6.38
CA PRO A 406 -6.51 5.93 7.03
C PRO A 406 -7.19 6.88 6.03
N ASP A 407 -6.68 6.93 4.81
CA ASP A 407 -7.22 7.70 3.69
C ASP A 407 -7.35 6.80 2.46
N SER A 408 -8.18 7.18 1.50
CA SER A 408 -8.44 6.38 0.29
C SER A 408 -7.20 6.13 -0.58
N TRP A 409 -6.14 6.89 -0.36
CA TRP A 409 -4.88 6.86 -1.11
C TRP A 409 -3.66 6.47 -0.23
N ALA A 410 -3.86 6.30 1.08
CA ALA A 410 -2.84 5.87 2.03
C ALA A 410 -3.09 4.44 2.49
N SER A 411 -2.05 3.66 2.70
CA SER A 411 -2.10 2.27 3.17
C SER A 411 -0.88 1.95 4.02
N GLY A 412 -0.74 0.71 4.47
CA GLY A 412 0.45 0.23 5.15
C GLY A 412 0.57 0.64 6.62
N VAL A 413 -0.55 0.94 7.29
CA VAL A 413 -0.56 1.24 8.73
C VAL A 413 -1.03 0.00 9.49
N ASP A 414 -0.19 -0.51 10.39
CA ASP A 414 -0.54 -1.59 11.30
C ASP A 414 -1.13 -1.02 12.60
N LEU A 415 -2.42 -1.21 12.79
CA LEU A 415 -3.15 -0.83 14.01
C LEU A 415 -3.11 -1.90 15.11
N GLY A 416 -2.45 -3.04 14.89
CA GLY A 416 -2.49 -4.19 15.78
C GLY A 416 -3.84 -4.89 15.79
N LEU A 417 -4.67 -4.68 14.78
CA LEU A 417 -5.97 -5.33 14.63
C LEU A 417 -5.82 -6.50 13.64
N TYR A 418 -6.36 -7.65 14.03
CA TYR A 418 -6.44 -8.79 13.11
C TYR A 418 -7.48 -8.48 12.02
N PRO A 419 -7.22 -8.82 10.76
CA PRO A 419 -8.21 -8.66 9.68
C PRO A 419 -9.40 -9.62 9.84
#